data_f6f44b039b92f0b4ab1615d14ca52b86
#
_entry.id   f6f44b039b92f0b4ab1615d14ca52b86
#
_cell.length_a   1.000
_cell.length_b   1.000
_cell.length_c   1.000
_cell.angle_alpha   90.00
_cell.angle_beta   90.00
_cell.angle_gamma   90.00
#
_symmetry.space_group_name_H-M   'P 1'
#
loop_
_entity.id
_entity.type
_entity.pdbx_description
1 polymer ?
#
loop_
_entity_poly.entity_id
_entity_poly.type
_entity_poly.pdbx_seq_one_letter_code
_entity_poly.pdbx_strand_id
1 'polypeptide(L)'
;MFKSNISFAEEQLLSYLPKTGKYYEANRNYSEDRSNNNTTSLLSPFIRYRLISEEQVLGEVLKKYDLRECEKFIQEIYWRTYWKGWLEHRPSVYSDYLEDRNKLIEEFGNKKFYLNAISGNTNLSFFNNWIN
;
A
#
# COMPACT_ATOMS: atom_id res chain seq x y z
N MET A 1 -8.46 -10.43 12.24
CA MET A 1 -8.60 -11.31 11.07
C MET A 1 -9.41 -10.59 10.01
N PHE A 2 -8.89 -10.44 8.78
CA PHE A 2 -9.63 -9.79 7.70
C PHE A 2 -10.84 -10.64 7.28
N LYS A 3 -12.02 -10.04 7.28
CA LYS A 3 -13.22 -10.67 6.74
C LYS A 3 -13.44 -10.15 5.31
N SER A 4 -13.60 -11.04 4.36
CA SER A 4 -13.77 -10.72 2.93
C SER A 4 -15.26 -10.52 2.58
N ASN A 5 -15.92 -9.55 3.23
CA ASN A 5 -17.29 -9.19 2.92
C ASN A 5 -17.46 -7.66 2.87
N ILE A 6 -18.55 -7.21 2.22
CA ILE A 6 -18.86 -5.80 1.99
C ILE A 6 -19.05 -5.07 3.32
N SER A 7 -19.83 -5.62 4.24
CA SER A 7 -20.14 -4.98 5.52
C SER A 7 -18.87 -4.69 6.33
N PHE A 8 -17.90 -5.61 6.33
CA PHE A 8 -16.62 -5.38 7.00
C PHE A 8 -15.77 -4.33 6.29
N ALA A 9 -15.82 -4.27 4.95
CA ALA A 9 -15.13 -3.24 4.18
C ALA A 9 -15.69 -1.84 4.45
N GLU A 10 -17.02 -1.71 4.56
CA GLU A 10 -17.71 -0.46 4.92
C GLU A 10 -17.40 -0.05 6.37
N GLU A 11 -17.43 -0.99 7.31
CA GLU A 11 -17.04 -0.75 8.70
C GLU A 11 -15.59 -0.25 8.79
N GLN A 12 -14.66 -0.87 8.04
CA GLN A 12 -13.27 -0.44 7.97
C GLN A 12 -13.15 0.98 7.40
N LEU A 13 -13.88 1.31 6.34
CA LEU A 13 -13.92 2.65 5.78
C LEU A 13 -14.42 3.67 6.80
N LEU A 14 -15.57 3.42 7.40
CA LEU A 14 -16.16 4.34 8.37
C LEU A 14 -15.30 4.55 9.61
N SER A 15 -14.65 3.49 10.10
CA SER A 15 -13.73 3.57 11.25
C SER A 15 -12.49 4.40 10.96
N TYR A 16 -11.99 4.35 9.73
CA TYR A 16 -10.81 5.11 9.32
C TYR A 16 -11.14 6.54 8.85
N LEU A 17 -12.39 6.81 8.51
CA LEU A 17 -12.84 8.09 7.97
C LEU A 17 -12.36 9.33 8.76
N PRO A 18 -12.33 9.34 10.12
CA PRO A 18 -11.80 10.46 10.88
C PRO A 18 -10.32 10.78 10.63
N LYS A 19 -9.57 9.83 10.08
CA LYS A 19 -8.13 9.93 9.83
C LYS A 19 -7.78 10.31 8.39
N THR A 20 -8.74 10.41 7.47
CA THR A 20 -8.49 10.63 6.03
C THR A 20 -8.07 12.05 5.66
N GLY A 21 -8.19 13.00 6.58
CA GLY A 21 -7.76 14.40 6.40
C GLY A 21 -6.27 14.61 6.75
N LYS A 22 -5.98 15.70 7.45
CA LYS A 22 -4.61 16.11 7.86
C LYS A 22 -3.85 15.05 8.64
N TYR A 23 -4.56 14.20 9.40
CA TYR A 23 -3.92 13.08 10.10
C TYR A 23 -3.22 12.13 9.11
N TYR A 24 -3.90 11.76 8.03
CA TYR A 24 -3.32 10.92 6.98
C TYR A 24 -2.09 11.56 6.34
N GLU A 25 -2.19 12.82 5.97
CA GLU A 25 -1.08 13.56 5.38
C GLU A 25 0.17 13.54 6.27
N ALA A 26 0.00 13.77 7.57
CA ALA A 26 1.09 13.81 8.53
C ALA A 26 1.70 12.44 8.85
N ASN A 27 0.90 11.37 8.85
CA ASN A 27 1.29 10.07 9.44
C ASN A 27 1.49 8.94 8.42
N ARG A 28 1.03 9.07 7.17
CA ARG A 28 1.03 8.01 6.16
C ARG A 28 2.40 7.36 5.87
N ASN A 29 3.49 8.07 6.12
CA ASN A 29 4.85 7.62 5.88
C ASN A 29 5.51 6.96 7.10
N TYR A 30 4.82 6.94 8.23
CA TYR A 30 5.34 6.30 9.44
C TYR A 30 4.77 4.89 9.57
N SER A 31 5.65 3.94 9.89
CA SER A 31 5.25 2.59 10.28
C SER A 31 5.08 2.55 11.79
N GLU A 32 3.86 2.36 12.24
CA GLU A 32 3.57 2.10 13.66
C GLU A 32 3.31 0.61 13.87
N ASP A 33 3.51 0.16 15.11
CA ASP A 33 3.17 -1.21 15.48
C ASP A 33 1.68 -1.48 15.21
N ARG A 34 1.40 -2.54 14.48
CA ARG A 34 0.05 -2.94 14.05
C ARG A 34 -0.96 -3.12 15.19
N SER A 35 -0.47 -3.19 16.42
CA SER A 35 -1.31 -3.41 17.60
C SER A 35 -2.09 -2.16 18.06
N ASN A 36 -1.66 -0.93 17.75
CA ASN A 36 -2.22 0.26 18.41
C ASN A 36 -2.71 1.40 17.52
N ASN A 37 -2.18 1.65 16.33
CA ASN A 37 -2.66 2.75 15.49
C ASN A 37 -2.34 2.51 14.02
N ASN A 38 -3.36 2.23 13.22
CA ASN A 38 -3.18 2.21 11.78
C ASN A 38 -3.00 3.63 11.25
N THR A 39 -1.80 3.94 10.79
CA THR A 39 -1.52 5.14 10.00
C THR A 39 -2.08 5.04 8.58
N THR A 40 -2.43 3.81 8.14
CA THR A 40 -3.02 3.51 6.84
C THR A 40 -4.44 2.96 6.97
N SER A 41 -5.25 3.16 5.94
CA SER A 41 -6.67 2.77 5.96
C SER A 41 -6.92 1.26 5.90
N LEU A 42 -5.96 0.47 5.43
CA LEU A 42 -6.10 -0.96 5.12
C LEU A 42 -7.24 -1.28 4.14
N LEU A 43 -7.66 -0.30 3.32
CA LEU A 43 -8.76 -0.47 2.35
C LEU A 43 -8.32 -1.14 1.05
N SER A 44 -7.01 -1.20 0.78
CA SER A 44 -6.48 -1.70 -0.49
C SER A 44 -6.93 -3.12 -0.86
N PRO A 45 -7.06 -4.11 0.05
CA PRO A 45 -7.61 -5.42 -0.28
C PRO A 45 -9.06 -5.34 -0.75
N PHE A 46 -9.89 -4.56 -0.06
CA PHE A 46 -11.32 -4.44 -0.38
C PHE A 46 -11.56 -3.75 -1.72
N ILE A 47 -10.81 -2.71 -2.02
CA ILE A 47 -10.85 -2.03 -3.32
C ILE A 47 -10.32 -2.98 -4.41
N ARG A 48 -9.24 -3.71 -4.15
CA ARG A 48 -8.67 -4.66 -5.11
C ARG A 48 -9.68 -5.74 -5.54
N TYR A 49 -10.44 -6.27 -4.60
CA TYR A 49 -11.44 -7.32 -4.85
C TYR A 49 -12.84 -6.78 -5.12
N ARG A 50 -12.99 -5.45 -5.33
CA ARG A 50 -14.26 -4.80 -5.66
C ARG A 50 -15.37 -5.02 -4.64
N LEU A 51 -15.01 -5.18 -3.36
CA LEU A 51 -15.96 -5.20 -2.26
C LEU A 51 -16.48 -3.79 -1.94
N ILE A 52 -15.63 -2.77 -2.15
CA ILE A 52 -15.98 -1.35 -2.20
C ILE A 52 -15.29 -0.72 -3.41
N SER A 53 -15.89 0.31 -3.98
CA SER A 53 -15.31 1.06 -5.10
C SER A 53 -14.52 2.27 -4.62
N GLU A 54 -13.60 2.76 -5.45
CA GLU A 54 -12.90 4.03 -5.23
C GLU A 54 -13.91 5.18 -5.08
N GLU A 55 -14.99 5.17 -5.88
CA GLU A 55 -16.06 6.17 -5.84
C GLU A 55 -16.80 6.18 -4.50
N GLN A 56 -17.12 5.01 -3.94
CA GLN A 56 -17.73 4.91 -2.61
C GLN A 56 -16.82 5.49 -1.53
N VAL A 57 -15.52 5.15 -1.56
CA VAL A 57 -14.54 5.69 -0.61
C VAL A 57 -14.48 7.22 -0.71
N LEU A 58 -14.38 7.76 -1.92
CA LEU A 58 -14.32 9.19 -2.14
C LEU A 58 -15.60 9.90 -1.70
N GLY A 59 -16.75 9.31 -2.00
CA GLY A 59 -18.04 9.86 -1.60
C GLY A 59 -18.15 10.02 -0.08
N GLU A 60 -17.72 9.03 0.70
CA GLU A 60 -17.73 9.11 2.17
C GLU A 60 -16.71 10.14 2.70
N VAL A 61 -15.52 10.19 2.12
CA VAL A 61 -14.49 11.15 2.53
C VAL A 61 -14.93 12.60 2.27
N LEU A 62 -15.49 12.88 1.09
CA LEU A 62 -15.91 14.23 0.69
C LEU A 62 -17.19 14.70 1.36
N LYS A 63 -17.98 13.81 1.98
CA LYS A 63 -19.05 14.21 2.90
C LYS A 63 -18.53 14.82 4.20
N LYS A 64 -17.30 14.45 4.60
CA LYS A 64 -16.72 14.84 5.88
C LYS A 64 -15.67 15.94 5.79
N TYR A 65 -14.91 15.98 4.72
CA TYR A 65 -13.78 16.87 4.53
C TYR A 65 -13.85 17.60 3.20
N ASP A 66 -13.39 18.85 3.19
CA ASP A 66 -13.12 19.55 1.94
C ASP A 66 -11.94 18.88 1.19
N LEU A 67 -11.96 18.98 -0.13
CA LEU A 67 -10.94 18.37 -1.00
C LEU A 67 -9.49 18.72 -0.57
N ARG A 68 -9.25 19.98 -0.17
CA ARG A 68 -7.93 20.44 0.29
C ARG A 68 -7.44 19.74 1.57
N GLU A 69 -8.37 19.35 2.43
CA GLU A 69 -8.03 18.70 3.70
C GLU A 69 -7.70 17.23 3.54
N CYS A 70 -8.30 16.56 2.56
CA CYS A 70 -8.16 15.12 2.31
C CYS A 70 -7.41 14.79 1.01
N GLU A 71 -6.81 15.78 0.36
CA GLU A 71 -6.16 15.66 -0.95
C GLU A 71 -5.17 14.49 -1.00
N LYS A 72 -4.32 14.33 0.03
CA LYS A 72 -3.31 13.26 0.05
C LYS A 72 -3.92 11.87 0.14
N PHE A 73 -5.02 11.72 0.85
CA PHE A 73 -5.73 10.45 0.91
C PHE A 73 -6.42 10.12 -0.44
N ILE A 74 -7.05 11.11 -1.05
CA ILE A 74 -7.69 10.98 -2.36
C ILE A 74 -6.65 10.64 -3.43
N GLN A 75 -5.51 11.32 -3.44
CA GLN A 75 -4.40 11.00 -4.35
C GLN A 75 -3.99 9.52 -4.23
N GLU A 76 -3.86 8.99 -3.02
CA GLU A 76 -3.46 7.61 -2.79
C GLU A 76 -4.49 6.61 -3.32
N ILE A 77 -5.78 6.90 -3.20
CA ILE A 77 -6.84 6.07 -3.80
C ILE A 77 -6.72 6.06 -5.34
N TYR A 78 -6.48 7.22 -5.96
CA TYR A 78 -6.35 7.33 -7.41
C TYR A 78 -5.03 6.79 -7.96
N TRP A 79 -3.92 6.80 -7.19
CA TRP A 79 -2.64 6.23 -7.62
C TRP A 79 -2.78 4.80 -8.12
N ARG A 80 -3.62 4.01 -7.48
CA ARG A 80 -3.90 2.64 -7.89
C ARG A 80 -4.45 2.58 -9.33
N THR A 81 -5.47 3.37 -9.63
CA THR A 81 -6.11 3.40 -10.96
C THR A 81 -5.15 3.99 -12.00
N TYR A 82 -4.44 5.04 -11.63
CA TYR A 82 -3.42 5.65 -12.49
C TYR A 82 -2.34 4.65 -12.88
N TRP A 83 -1.68 4.01 -11.91
CA TRP A 83 -0.60 3.07 -12.19
C TRP A 83 -1.06 1.84 -12.96
N LYS A 84 -2.26 1.34 -12.67
CA LYS A 84 -2.84 0.24 -13.44
C LYS A 84 -3.00 0.61 -14.91
N GLY A 85 -3.65 1.72 -15.21
CA GLY A 85 -3.82 2.21 -16.58
C GLY A 85 -2.47 2.54 -17.26
N TRP A 86 -1.53 3.15 -16.52
CA TRP A 86 -0.21 3.46 -17.04
C TRP A 86 0.57 2.21 -17.47
N LEU A 87 0.53 1.15 -16.65
CA LEU A 87 1.20 -0.12 -16.93
C LEU A 87 0.51 -0.89 -18.08
N GLU A 88 -0.82 -0.85 -18.15
CA GLU A 88 -1.58 -1.48 -19.24
C GLU A 88 -1.20 -0.91 -20.62
N HIS A 89 -0.85 0.39 -20.68
CA HIS A 89 -0.38 1.05 -21.91
C HIS A 89 1.13 0.93 -22.17
N ARG A 90 1.86 0.26 -21.27
CA ARG A 90 3.34 0.10 -21.36
C ARG A 90 3.76 -1.32 -20.99
N PRO A 91 3.39 -2.32 -21.79
CA PRO A 91 3.66 -3.73 -21.49
C PRO A 91 5.16 -4.04 -21.40
N SER A 92 6.02 -3.30 -22.10
CA SER A 92 7.47 -3.48 -22.03
C SER A 92 8.04 -3.25 -20.63
N VAL A 93 7.45 -2.34 -19.84
CA VAL A 93 7.94 -2.02 -18.48
C VAL A 93 8.00 -3.26 -17.59
N TYR A 94 7.02 -4.14 -17.69
CA TYR A 94 7.03 -5.39 -16.92
C TYR A 94 8.08 -6.39 -17.45
N SER A 95 8.23 -6.48 -18.77
CA SER A 95 9.25 -7.34 -19.39
C SER A 95 10.66 -6.87 -19.03
N ASP A 96 10.90 -5.56 -19.12
CA ASP A 96 12.18 -4.93 -18.76
C ASP A 96 12.52 -5.17 -17.29
N TYR A 97 11.53 -5.00 -16.40
CA TYR A 97 11.69 -5.31 -14.97
C TYR A 97 12.08 -6.77 -14.73
N LEU A 98 11.43 -7.72 -15.41
CA LEU A 98 11.76 -9.13 -15.25
C LEU A 98 13.17 -9.46 -15.77
N GLU A 99 13.56 -8.87 -16.89
CA GLU A 99 14.88 -9.05 -17.47
C GLU A 99 15.97 -8.49 -16.52
N ASP A 100 15.82 -7.26 -16.05
CA ASP A 100 16.77 -6.62 -15.14
C ASP A 100 16.85 -7.37 -13.80
N ARG A 101 15.72 -7.80 -13.25
CA ARG A 101 15.69 -8.66 -12.05
C ARG A 101 16.49 -9.94 -12.27
N ASN A 102 16.30 -10.61 -13.38
CA ASN A 102 16.99 -11.88 -13.65
C ASN A 102 18.50 -11.66 -13.80
N LYS A 103 18.93 -10.61 -14.52
CA LYS A 103 20.34 -10.22 -14.60
C LYS A 103 20.95 -10.00 -13.21
N LEU A 104 20.25 -9.25 -12.34
CA LEU A 104 20.71 -9.01 -10.97
C LEU A 104 20.78 -10.30 -10.13
N ILE A 105 19.82 -11.21 -10.30
CA ILE A 105 19.85 -12.52 -9.63
C ILE A 105 21.03 -13.36 -10.13
N GLU A 106 21.32 -13.37 -11.41
CA GLU A 106 22.48 -14.07 -11.96
C GLU A 106 23.80 -13.49 -11.42
N GLU A 107 23.90 -12.16 -11.31
CA GLU A 107 25.09 -11.48 -10.82
C GLU A 107 25.29 -11.64 -9.32
N PHE A 108 24.23 -11.51 -8.53
CA PHE A 108 24.30 -11.41 -7.06
C PHE A 108 23.73 -12.61 -6.31
N GLY A 109 22.96 -13.49 -6.94
CA GLY A 109 22.19 -14.55 -6.28
C GLY A 109 23.04 -15.49 -5.41
N ASN A 110 24.30 -15.71 -5.76
CA ASN A 110 25.25 -16.53 -5.01
C ASN A 110 26.13 -15.73 -4.03
N LYS A 111 25.96 -14.41 -3.95
CA LYS A 111 26.78 -13.58 -3.07
C LYS A 111 26.28 -13.65 -1.63
N LYS A 112 27.21 -13.75 -0.69
CA LYS A 112 26.90 -13.88 0.75
C LYS A 112 26.02 -12.74 1.27
N PHE A 113 26.24 -11.51 0.83
CA PHE A 113 25.43 -10.37 1.26
C PHE A 113 23.97 -10.50 0.79
N TYR A 114 23.73 -10.98 -0.44
CA TYR A 114 22.40 -11.22 -0.96
C TYR A 114 21.69 -12.34 -0.20
N LEU A 115 22.37 -13.48 -0.01
CA LEU A 115 21.82 -14.61 0.75
C LEU A 115 21.50 -14.22 2.20
N ASN A 116 22.35 -13.41 2.83
CA ASN A 116 22.08 -12.88 4.16
C ASN A 116 20.84 -11.95 4.16
N ALA A 117 20.70 -11.10 3.13
CA ALA A 117 19.57 -10.18 3.04
C ALA A 117 18.24 -10.92 2.89
N ILE A 118 18.14 -11.88 1.98
CA ILE A 118 16.89 -12.64 1.77
C ILE A 118 16.52 -13.56 2.93
N SER A 119 17.49 -13.91 3.79
CA SER A 119 17.27 -14.71 5.01
C SER A 119 17.08 -13.86 6.28
N GLY A 120 16.99 -12.54 6.15
CA GLY A 120 16.86 -11.64 7.29
C GLY A 120 18.05 -11.70 8.26
N ASN A 121 19.24 -11.98 7.77
CA ASN A 121 20.48 -12.09 8.56
C ASN A 121 21.52 -11.06 8.12
N THR A 122 21.20 -9.79 8.32
CA THR A 122 22.07 -8.65 8.01
C THR A 122 22.54 -7.99 9.32
N ASN A 123 23.38 -6.96 9.19
CA ASN A 123 23.78 -6.11 10.32
C ASN A 123 22.71 -5.04 10.68
N LEU A 124 21.56 -5.04 10.02
CA LEU A 124 20.45 -4.10 10.25
C LEU A 124 19.30 -4.82 10.96
N SER A 125 19.23 -4.68 12.28
CA SER A 125 18.20 -5.36 13.11
C SER A 125 16.77 -5.03 12.66
N PHE A 126 16.50 -3.78 12.32
CA PHE A 126 15.21 -3.33 11.79
C PHE A 126 14.81 -4.10 10.51
N PHE A 127 15.74 -4.26 9.56
CA PHE A 127 15.49 -5.01 8.32
C PHE A 127 15.25 -6.50 8.59
N ASN A 128 16.07 -7.09 9.46
CA ASN A 128 15.94 -8.49 9.84
C ASN A 128 14.58 -8.78 10.50
N ASN A 129 14.13 -7.90 11.40
CA ASN A 129 12.81 -8.01 12.04
C ASN A 129 11.63 -7.82 11.06
N TRP A 130 11.85 -7.11 9.97
CA TRP A 130 10.83 -6.92 8.95
C TRP A 130 10.70 -8.12 8.03
N ILE A 131 11.82 -8.82 7.73
CA ILE A 131 11.85 -10.02 6.87
C ILE A 131 11.31 -11.25 7.62
N ASN A 132 11.63 -11.43 8.90
CA ASN A 132 11.23 -12.57 9.73
C ASN A 132 9.86 -12.33 10.41
#